data_351dc5a476701f264257f4166b998d12
#
_entry.id   351dc5a476701f264257f4166b998d12
#
_cell.length_a   1.000
_cell.length_b   1.000
_cell.length_c   1.000
_cell.angle_alpha   90.00
_cell.angle_beta   90.00
_cell.angle_gamma   90.00
#
_symmetry.space_group_name_H-M   'P 1'
#
loop_
_entity.id
_entity.type
_entity.pdbx_description
1 polymer ?
#
loop_
_entity_poly.entity_id
_entity_poly.type
_entity_poly.pdbx_seq_one_letter_code
_entity_poly.pdbx_strand_id
1 'polypeptide(L)'
;MKLSKPYSIQQNKLHVIKLRKVIRDLPRFCVEYFRGIEPHTSILTRINYAYDLRLFFNFLTSKIEEFKSKKTKDLTIDDLKQVEAVHLEMFLEYITLYNRSSGGKDITNNESGKARKLSAIRSCFSHFYKKGYIDRNVTELVDMPKIREKAIVRLDVDEVANLLDLVEKGEGLTDTQKKYHKYTKRRDLALLTLFLGTGIRISECVGLNITDFDFKA
;
A
#
# COMPACT_ATOMS: atom_id res chain seq x y z
N MET A 1 -12.44 33.62 -10.39
CA MET A 1 -11.55 32.72 -9.61
C MET A 1 -11.91 31.26 -9.97
N LYS A 2 -11.06 30.51 -10.68
CA LYS A 2 -11.38 29.10 -11.00
C LYS A 2 -11.29 28.30 -9.70
N LEU A 3 -12.42 27.81 -9.21
CA LEU A 3 -12.47 26.87 -8.10
C LEU A 3 -11.55 25.67 -8.42
N SER A 4 -10.53 25.45 -7.61
CA SER A 4 -9.67 24.28 -7.76
C SER A 4 -10.55 23.02 -7.60
N LYS A 5 -10.31 22.01 -8.46
CA LYS A 5 -11.04 20.74 -8.34
C LYS A 5 -10.83 20.16 -6.93
N PRO A 6 -11.84 19.52 -6.34
CA PRO A 6 -11.72 18.87 -5.04
C PRO A 6 -10.47 17.99 -4.95
N TYR A 7 -9.81 17.98 -3.82
CA TYR A 7 -8.57 17.23 -3.57
C TYR A 7 -8.68 15.75 -3.97
N SER A 8 -9.81 15.11 -3.65
CA SER A 8 -10.09 13.72 -3.99
C SER A 8 -10.04 13.43 -5.49
N ILE A 9 -10.58 14.35 -6.32
CA ILE A 9 -10.58 14.20 -7.78
C ILE A 9 -9.14 14.33 -8.33
N GLN A 10 -8.35 15.26 -7.78
CA GLN A 10 -6.96 15.42 -8.19
C GLN A 10 -6.14 14.18 -7.84
N GLN A 11 -6.31 13.64 -6.63
CA GLN A 11 -5.62 12.43 -6.19
C GLN A 11 -6.02 11.20 -7.03
N ASN A 12 -7.30 11.02 -7.33
CA ASN A 12 -7.76 9.92 -8.17
C ASN A 12 -7.11 9.96 -9.56
N LYS A 13 -7.01 11.13 -10.17
CA LYS A 13 -6.31 11.29 -11.46
C LYS A 13 -4.84 10.86 -11.39
N LEU A 14 -4.13 11.28 -10.35
CA LEU A 14 -2.73 10.91 -10.14
C LEU A 14 -2.58 9.41 -9.92
N HIS A 15 -3.48 8.80 -9.16
CA HIS A 15 -3.49 7.36 -8.91
C HIS A 15 -3.73 6.55 -10.20
N VAL A 16 -4.66 7.00 -11.07
CA VAL A 16 -4.88 6.35 -12.37
C VAL A 16 -3.62 6.41 -13.25
N ILE A 17 -2.97 7.56 -13.32
CA ILE A 17 -1.71 7.73 -14.07
C ILE A 17 -0.64 6.80 -13.50
N LYS A 18 -0.49 6.76 -12.17
CA LYS A 18 0.47 5.91 -11.46
C LYS A 18 0.22 4.42 -11.75
N LEU A 19 -1.03 3.96 -11.66
CA LEU A 19 -1.40 2.58 -11.96
C LEU A 19 -1.02 2.21 -13.40
N ARG A 20 -1.43 3.02 -14.38
CA ARG A 20 -1.12 2.81 -15.79
C ARG A 20 0.39 2.71 -16.05
N LYS A 21 1.19 3.54 -15.36
CA LYS A 21 2.66 3.49 -15.46
C LYS A 21 3.20 2.15 -14.95
N VAL A 22 2.74 1.66 -13.80
CA VAL A 22 3.24 0.41 -13.22
C VAL A 22 2.81 -0.80 -14.06
N ILE A 23 1.56 -0.82 -14.57
CA ILE A 23 1.06 -1.92 -15.41
C ILE A 23 1.90 -2.09 -16.69
N ARG A 24 2.48 -1.02 -17.24
CA ARG A 24 3.37 -1.09 -18.43
C ARG A 24 4.65 -1.90 -18.18
N ASP A 25 5.03 -2.08 -16.91
CA ASP A 25 6.21 -2.87 -16.53
C ASP A 25 5.88 -4.33 -16.21
N LEU A 26 4.61 -4.70 -16.27
CA LEU A 26 4.10 -6.05 -16.00
C LEU A 26 3.91 -6.84 -17.31
N PRO A 27 3.79 -8.19 -17.22
CA PRO A 27 3.37 -9.03 -18.34
C PRO A 27 2.05 -8.55 -18.95
N ARG A 28 1.90 -8.72 -20.26
CA ARG A 28 0.73 -8.20 -20.99
C ARG A 28 -0.61 -8.72 -20.47
N PHE A 29 -0.68 -9.96 -20.02
CA PHE A 29 -1.90 -10.54 -19.46
C PHE A 29 -2.38 -9.82 -18.18
N CYS A 30 -1.50 -9.15 -17.45
CA CYS A 30 -1.88 -8.37 -16.27
C CYS A 30 -2.85 -7.22 -16.61
N VAL A 31 -2.86 -6.71 -17.84
CA VAL A 31 -3.84 -5.68 -18.27
C VAL A 31 -5.26 -6.22 -18.16
N GLU A 32 -5.49 -7.47 -18.56
CA GLU A 32 -6.79 -8.13 -18.43
C GLU A 32 -7.16 -8.35 -16.97
N TYR A 33 -6.22 -8.83 -16.16
CA TYR A 33 -6.42 -8.99 -14.72
C TYR A 33 -6.85 -7.68 -14.05
N PHE A 34 -6.12 -6.57 -14.26
CA PHE A 34 -6.46 -5.28 -13.64
C PHE A 34 -7.80 -4.72 -14.12
N ARG A 35 -8.22 -5.01 -15.36
CA ARG A 35 -9.56 -4.69 -15.85
C ARG A 35 -10.62 -5.53 -15.12
N GLY A 36 -10.35 -6.81 -14.92
CA GLY A 36 -11.28 -7.73 -14.25
C GLY A 36 -11.52 -7.41 -12.78
N ILE A 37 -10.52 -6.93 -12.06
CA ILE A 37 -10.67 -6.60 -10.63
C ILE A 37 -11.12 -5.15 -10.38
N GLU A 38 -11.21 -4.32 -11.41
CA GLU A 38 -11.58 -2.90 -11.27
C GLU A 38 -12.90 -2.66 -10.54
N PRO A 39 -14.00 -3.39 -10.86
CA PRO A 39 -15.29 -3.14 -10.22
C PRO A 39 -15.31 -3.44 -8.72
N HIS A 40 -14.38 -4.26 -8.22
CA HIS A 40 -14.41 -4.78 -6.85
C HIS A 40 -13.25 -4.28 -5.98
N THR A 41 -12.37 -3.40 -6.53
CA THR A 41 -11.17 -2.96 -5.82
C THR A 41 -10.94 -1.47 -5.94
N SER A 42 -10.43 -0.86 -4.87
CA SER A 42 -10.02 0.55 -4.91
C SER A 42 -8.81 0.74 -5.82
N ILE A 43 -8.65 1.96 -6.34
CA ILE A 43 -7.47 2.31 -7.15
C ILE A 43 -6.15 2.11 -6.39
N LEU A 44 -6.13 2.37 -5.07
CA LEU A 44 -4.96 2.17 -4.23
C LEU A 44 -4.63 0.69 -4.05
N THR A 45 -5.63 -0.17 -3.89
CA THR A 45 -5.47 -1.63 -3.86
C THR A 45 -4.83 -2.11 -5.16
N ARG A 46 -5.34 -1.66 -6.31
CA ARG A 46 -4.79 -2.02 -7.63
C ARG A 46 -3.34 -1.55 -7.81
N ILE A 47 -2.99 -0.35 -7.34
CA ILE A 47 -1.61 0.15 -7.37
C ILE A 47 -0.70 -0.75 -6.53
N ASN A 48 -1.11 -1.10 -5.31
CA ASN A 48 -0.34 -1.97 -4.45
C ASN A 48 -0.17 -3.37 -5.06
N TYR A 49 -1.23 -3.95 -5.59
CA TYR A 49 -1.17 -5.23 -6.30
C TYR A 49 -0.25 -5.16 -7.51
N ALA A 50 -0.26 -4.07 -8.28
CA ALA A 50 0.65 -3.90 -9.40
C ALA A 50 2.12 -3.88 -8.98
N TYR A 51 2.46 -3.23 -7.86
CA TYR A 51 3.81 -3.26 -7.31
C TYR A 51 4.20 -4.64 -6.78
N ASP A 52 3.29 -5.35 -6.12
CA ASP A 52 3.55 -6.67 -5.56
C ASP A 52 3.73 -7.71 -6.67
N LEU A 53 2.87 -7.69 -7.70
CA LEU A 53 3.02 -8.55 -8.88
C LEU A 53 4.29 -8.24 -9.66
N ARG A 54 4.68 -6.96 -9.80
CA ARG A 54 5.95 -6.59 -10.43
C ARG A 54 7.15 -7.18 -9.67
N LEU A 55 7.11 -7.15 -8.33
CA LEU A 55 8.16 -7.75 -7.51
C LEU A 55 8.21 -9.26 -7.72
N PHE A 56 7.07 -9.92 -7.75
CA PHE A 56 6.96 -11.36 -7.96
C PHE A 56 7.47 -11.79 -9.35
N PHE A 57 7.02 -11.15 -10.43
CA PHE A 57 7.47 -11.51 -11.78
C PHE A 57 8.95 -11.18 -12.02
N ASN A 58 9.46 -10.09 -11.40
CA ASN A 58 10.90 -9.82 -11.42
C ASN A 58 11.69 -10.87 -10.65
N PHE A 59 11.16 -11.38 -9.52
CA PHE A 59 11.78 -12.49 -8.81
C PHE A 59 11.82 -13.74 -9.70
N LEU A 60 10.74 -14.13 -10.34
CA LEU A 60 10.71 -15.29 -11.25
C LEU A 60 11.81 -15.17 -12.31
N THR A 61 11.84 -14.06 -13.04
CA THR A 61 12.80 -13.86 -14.14
C THR A 61 14.24 -13.64 -13.69
N SER A 62 14.50 -13.34 -12.43
CA SER A 62 15.87 -13.12 -11.92
C SER A 62 16.43 -14.25 -11.09
N LYS A 63 15.57 -15.07 -10.48
CA LYS A 63 15.98 -16.07 -9.49
C LYS A 63 15.61 -17.50 -9.84
N ILE A 64 14.60 -17.71 -10.69
CA ILE A 64 14.10 -19.03 -11.06
C ILE A 64 14.61 -19.38 -12.45
N GLU A 65 15.30 -20.52 -12.59
CA GLU A 65 16.05 -20.89 -13.78
C GLU A 65 15.16 -20.99 -15.01
N GLU A 66 13.98 -21.55 -14.88
CA GLU A 66 12.99 -21.76 -15.94
C GLU A 66 12.53 -20.45 -16.58
N PHE A 67 12.62 -19.32 -15.87
CA PHE A 67 12.16 -18.02 -16.34
C PHE A 67 13.29 -17.03 -16.67
N LYS A 68 14.56 -17.34 -16.36
CA LYS A 68 15.72 -16.43 -16.54
C LYS A 68 15.95 -15.97 -17.97
N SER A 69 15.54 -16.76 -18.96
CA SER A 69 15.68 -16.41 -20.38
C SER A 69 14.75 -15.29 -20.84
N LYS A 70 13.73 -14.94 -20.03
CA LYS A 70 12.67 -14.00 -20.37
C LYS A 70 12.79 -12.70 -19.59
N LYS A 71 12.36 -11.59 -20.22
CA LYS A 71 12.10 -10.35 -19.47
C LYS A 71 10.71 -10.41 -18.85
N THR A 72 10.52 -9.73 -17.75
CA THR A 72 9.23 -9.68 -17.03
C THR A 72 8.04 -9.37 -17.96
N LYS A 73 8.21 -8.46 -18.92
CA LYS A 73 7.14 -8.07 -19.87
C LYS A 73 6.79 -9.16 -20.90
N ASP A 74 7.70 -10.08 -21.13
CA ASP A 74 7.58 -11.12 -22.16
C ASP A 74 6.99 -12.42 -21.58
N LEU A 75 6.73 -12.46 -20.27
CA LEU A 75 6.02 -13.56 -19.64
C LEU A 75 4.60 -13.68 -20.21
N THR A 76 4.17 -14.91 -20.44
CA THR A 76 2.87 -15.29 -21.01
C THR A 76 2.00 -16.02 -19.99
N ILE A 77 0.76 -16.32 -20.35
CA ILE A 77 -0.11 -17.20 -19.54
C ILE A 77 0.47 -18.61 -19.42
N ASP A 78 1.15 -19.11 -20.44
CA ASP A 78 1.77 -20.43 -20.39
C ASP A 78 2.93 -20.47 -19.39
N ASP A 79 3.66 -19.36 -19.22
CA ASP A 79 4.63 -19.24 -18.14
C ASP A 79 3.95 -19.23 -16.77
N LEU A 80 2.77 -18.62 -16.65
CA LEU A 80 2.02 -18.62 -15.41
C LEU A 80 1.57 -20.05 -15.02
N LYS A 81 1.27 -20.93 -16.00
CA LYS A 81 0.96 -22.35 -15.79
C LYS A 81 2.15 -23.14 -15.22
N GLN A 82 3.39 -22.71 -15.54
CA GLN A 82 4.62 -23.35 -15.09
C GLN A 82 5.02 -22.96 -13.67
N VAL A 83 4.36 -21.95 -13.09
CA VAL A 83 4.62 -21.57 -11.70
C VAL A 83 4.11 -22.67 -10.77
N GLU A 84 4.97 -23.10 -9.85
CA GLU A 84 4.67 -24.11 -8.83
C GLU A 84 4.63 -23.52 -7.41
N ALA A 85 4.09 -24.29 -6.46
CA ALA A 85 4.00 -23.87 -5.05
C ALA A 85 5.39 -23.52 -4.47
N VAL A 86 6.42 -24.29 -4.82
CA VAL A 86 7.79 -24.05 -4.38
C VAL A 86 8.31 -22.67 -4.81
N HIS A 87 7.92 -22.17 -6.00
CA HIS A 87 8.33 -20.83 -6.44
C HIS A 87 7.73 -19.72 -5.57
N LEU A 88 6.51 -19.95 -5.06
CA LEU A 88 5.86 -19.02 -4.13
C LEU A 88 6.51 -19.06 -2.74
N GLU A 89 6.88 -20.24 -2.27
CA GLU A 89 7.62 -20.40 -1.00
C GLU A 89 9.00 -19.73 -1.09
N MET A 90 9.76 -19.97 -2.16
CA MET A 90 11.03 -19.29 -2.44
C MET A 90 10.85 -17.76 -2.54
N PHE A 91 9.74 -17.28 -3.11
CA PHE A 91 9.44 -15.86 -3.14
C PHE A 91 9.19 -15.31 -1.73
N LEU A 92 8.44 -16.00 -0.87
CA LEU A 92 8.18 -15.59 0.51
C LEU A 92 9.47 -15.55 1.35
N GLU A 93 10.40 -16.47 1.11
CA GLU A 93 11.73 -16.44 1.69
C GLU A 93 12.53 -15.24 1.17
N TYR A 94 12.59 -15.05 -0.16
CA TYR A 94 13.32 -13.97 -0.80
C TYR A 94 12.88 -12.59 -0.30
N ILE A 95 11.58 -12.34 -0.15
CA ILE A 95 11.07 -11.04 0.30
C ILE A 95 11.28 -10.79 1.80
N THR A 96 11.74 -11.77 2.57
CA THR A 96 12.11 -11.56 3.99
C THR A 96 13.20 -10.50 4.08
N LEU A 97 14.20 -10.60 3.20
CA LEU A 97 15.27 -9.60 3.05
C LEU A 97 15.68 -9.54 1.57
N TYR A 98 15.46 -8.42 0.91
CA TYR A 98 15.84 -8.24 -0.49
C TYR A 98 16.29 -6.82 -0.78
N ASN A 99 17.00 -6.66 -1.91
CA ASN A 99 17.45 -5.37 -2.39
C ASN A 99 16.82 -5.06 -3.76
N ARG A 100 16.31 -3.86 -3.96
CA ARG A 100 15.66 -3.47 -5.24
C ARG A 100 16.65 -3.15 -6.36
N SER A 101 17.86 -2.79 -5.99
CA SER A 101 18.91 -2.43 -6.94
C SER A 101 20.27 -2.76 -6.35
N SER A 102 21.24 -3.06 -7.20
CA SER A 102 22.63 -3.25 -6.78
C SER A 102 23.12 -2.01 -6.05
N GLY A 103 23.41 -2.11 -4.75
CA GLY A 103 23.80 -0.99 -3.88
C GLY A 103 22.65 -0.20 -3.22
N GLY A 104 21.37 -0.63 -3.37
CA GLY A 104 20.22 -0.03 -2.68
C GLY A 104 20.12 -0.48 -1.22
N LYS A 105 19.22 0.20 -0.45
CA LYS A 105 18.92 -0.22 0.93
C LYS A 105 18.24 -1.57 0.96
N ASP A 106 18.61 -2.38 1.94
CA ASP A 106 17.93 -3.62 2.26
C ASP A 106 16.49 -3.35 2.68
N ILE A 107 15.59 -4.14 2.13
CA ILE A 107 14.15 -4.08 2.42
C ILE A 107 13.75 -5.37 3.11
N THR A 108 13.21 -5.24 4.32
CA THR A 108 12.67 -6.36 5.07
C THR A 108 11.14 -6.34 5.03
N ASN A 109 10.53 -7.51 5.06
CA ASN A 109 9.08 -7.65 5.23
C ASN A 109 8.79 -8.51 6.46
N ASN A 110 7.92 -8.00 7.32
CA ASN A 110 7.28 -8.79 8.35
C ASN A 110 6.16 -9.66 7.76
N GLU A 111 5.55 -10.50 8.60
CA GLU A 111 4.52 -11.44 8.18
C GLU A 111 3.30 -10.75 7.52
N SER A 112 2.89 -9.58 8.01
CA SER A 112 1.82 -8.79 7.37
C SER A 112 2.20 -8.31 5.97
N GLY A 113 3.46 -7.90 5.77
CA GLY A 113 3.99 -7.50 4.47
C GLY A 113 4.07 -8.65 3.48
N LYS A 114 4.45 -9.85 3.95
CA LYS A 114 4.46 -11.09 3.15
C LYS A 114 3.04 -11.50 2.78
N ALA A 115 2.11 -11.54 3.77
CA ALA A 115 0.72 -11.90 3.56
C ALA A 115 0.04 -11.00 2.53
N ARG A 116 0.27 -9.68 2.59
CA ARG A 116 -0.28 -8.74 1.61
C ARG A 116 0.22 -9.04 0.18
N LYS A 117 1.52 -9.34 0.02
CA LYS A 117 2.10 -9.68 -1.29
C LYS A 117 1.57 -11.00 -1.83
N LEU A 118 1.45 -12.02 -0.98
CA LEU A 118 0.86 -13.29 -1.35
C LEU A 118 -0.62 -13.12 -1.74
N SER A 119 -1.38 -12.24 -1.07
CA SER A 119 -2.76 -11.93 -1.42
C SER A 119 -2.89 -11.32 -2.82
N ALA A 120 -1.95 -10.47 -3.25
CA ALA A 120 -1.94 -9.93 -4.61
C ALA A 120 -1.71 -11.03 -5.65
N ILE A 121 -0.78 -11.96 -5.37
CA ILE A 121 -0.48 -13.10 -6.25
C ILE A 121 -1.70 -14.04 -6.31
N ARG A 122 -2.28 -14.39 -5.16
CA ARG A 122 -3.50 -15.22 -5.08
C ARG A 122 -4.65 -14.62 -5.89
N SER A 123 -4.87 -13.32 -5.79
CA SER A 123 -5.89 -12.62 -6.56
C SER A 123 -5.66 -12.75 -8.07
N CYS A 124 -4.41 -12.64 -8.53
CA CYS A 124 -4.04 -12.77 -9.93
C CYS A 124 -4.26 -14.21 -10.43
N PHE A 125 -3.75 -15.22 -9.73
CA PHE A 125 -3.92 -16.63 -10.09
C PHE A 125 -5.40 -17.05 -10.05
N SER A 126 -6.15 -16.67 -9.02
CA SER A 126 -7.58 -16.95 -8.91
C SER A 126 -8.38 -16.33 -10.07
N HIS A 127 -8.02 -15.14 -10.53
CA HIS A 127 -8.64 -14.51 -11.70
C HIS A 127 -8.47 -15.36 -12.96
N PHE A 128 -7.26 -15.80 -13.28
CA PHE A 128 -6.98 -16.60 -14.47
C PHE A 128 -7.50 -18.02 -14.35
N TYR A 129 -7.49 -18.61 -13.17
CA TYR A 129 -8.10 -19.90 -12.89
C TYR A 129 -9.63 -19.87 -13.13
N LYS A 130 -10.33 -18.89 -12.56
CA LYS A 130 -11.78 -18.72 -12.75
C LYS A 130 -12.19 -18.47 -14.20
N LYS A 131 -11.28 -17.91 -15.01
CA LYS A 131 -11.50 -17.71 -16.43
C LYS A 131 -11.06 -18.90 -17.32
N GLY A 132 -10.54 -19.97 -16.73
CA GLY A 132 -10.09 -21.16 -17.46
C GLY A 132 -8.80 -20.96 -18.26
N TYR A 133 -8.02 -19.91 -17.98
CA TYR A 133 -6.73 -19.70 -18.62
C TYR A 133 -5.62 -20.57 -18.04
N ILE A 134 -5.75 -20.95 -16.76
CA ILE A 134 -4.86 -21.89 -16.07
C ILE A 134 -5.71 -23.01 -15.45
N ASP A 135 -5.18 -24.23 -15.47
CA ASP A 135 -5.94 -25.45 -15.09
C ASP A 135 -5.94 -25.65 -13.55
N ARG A 136 -4.99 -25.06 -12.86
CA ARG A 136 -4.87 -25.17 -11.38
C ARG A 136 -4.45 -23.85 -10.76
N ASN A 137 -4.90 -23.62 -9.54
CA ASN A 137 -4.50 -22.46 -8.74
C ASN A 137 -3.46 -22.87 -7.70
N VAL A 138 -2.19 -22.84 -8.08
CA VAL A 138 -1.06 -23.27 -7.21
C VAL A 138 -0.92 -22.44 -5.94
N THR A 139 -1.51 -21.24 -5.89
CA THR A 139 -1.43 -20.38 -4.72
C THR A 139 -2.25 -20.89 -3.54
N GLU A 140 -3.19 -21.80 -3.76
CA GLU A 140 -3.98 -22.46 -2.71
C GLU A 140 -3.16 -23.49 -1.93
N LEU A 141 -2.06 -23.97 -2.51
CA LEU A 141 -1.16 -24.94 -1.88
C LEU A 141 -0.16 -24.30 -0.91
N VAL A 142 -0.07 -22.97 -0.88
CA VAL A 142 0.89 -22.23 -0.02
C VAL A 142 0.12 -21.54 1.10
N ASP A 143 0.47 -21.80 2.33
CA ASP A 143 -0.17 -21.20 3.49
C ASP A 143 0.07 -19.69 3.60
N MET A 144 -0.91 -18.98 4.15
CA MET A 144 -0.74 -17.56 4.47
C MET A 144 0.19 -17.40 5.66
N PRO A 145 1.15 -16.46 5.60
CA PRO A 145 1.98 -16.12 6.75
C PRO A 145 1.12 -15.79 7.98
N LYS A 146 1.44 -16.42 9.11
CA LYS A 146 0.70 -16.22 10.37
C LYS A 146 0.99 -14.84 10.94
N ILE A 147 0.00 -13.96 10.90
CA ILE A 147 0.09 -12.61 11.47
C ILE A 147 -0.16 -12.71 12.97
N ARG A 148 0.83 -12.30 13.78
CA ARG A 148 0.65 -12.16 15.22
C ARG A 148 -0.08 -10.85 15.51
N GLU A 149 -1.11 -10.92 16.32
CA GLU A 149 -1.78 -9.73 16.83
C GLU A 149 -0.82 -8.92 17.70
N LYS A 150 -0.77 -7.62 17.45
CA LYS A 150 -0.04 -6.68 18.30
C LYS A 150 -1.02 -6.08 19.28
N ALA A 151 -0.60 -5.96 20.53
CA ALA A 151 -1.37 -5.19 21.52
C ALA A 151 -1.62 -3.77 20.99
N ILE A 152 -2.87 -3.33 21.08
CA ILE A 152 -3.24 -1.96 20.69
C ILE A 152 -2.81 -1.06 21.84
N VAL A 153 -1.82 -0.19 21.60
CA VAL A 153 -1.44 0.88 22.53
C VAL A 153 -2.50 1.98 22.42
N ARG A 154 -3.12 2.30 23.53
CA ARG A 154 -4.11 3.39 23.65
C ARG A 154 -3.57 4.41 24.61
N LEU A 155 -3.81 5.68 24.33
CA LEU A 155 -3.62 6.75 25.30
C LEU A 155 -4.82 6.75 26.25
N ASP A 156 -4.57 6.92 27.55
CA ASP A 156 -5.63 7.18 28.51
C ASP A 156 -6.00 8.67 28.55
N VAL A 157 -7.00 9.03 29.37
CA VAL A 157 -7.53 10.39 29.40
C VAL A 157 -6.46 11.39 29.86
N ASP A 158 -5.64 11.02 30.83
CA ASP A 158 -4.61 11.89 31.40
C ASP A 158 -3.45 12.06 30.38
N GLU A 159 -3.09 11.01 29.66
CA GLU A 159 -2.10 11.08 28.59
C GLU A 159 -2.56 11.99 27.44
N VAL A 160 -3.86 11.92 27.08
CA VAL A 160 -4.46 12.80 26.07
C VAL A 160 -4.43 14.26 26.53
N ALA A 161 -4.81 14.54 27.80
CA ALA A 161 -4.78 15.88 28.36
C ALA A 161 -3.35 16.44 28.38
N ASN A 162 -2.38 15.64 28.83
CA ASN A 162 -0.97 16.02 28.83
C ASN A 162 -0.45 16.29 27.41
N LEU A 163 -0.81 15.47 26.43
CA LEU A 163 -0.42 15.69 25.03
C LEU A 163 -0.93 17.03 24.51
N LEU A 164 -2.19 17.37 24.75
CA LEU A 164 -2.77 18.66 24.32
C LEU A 164 -2.09 19.84 25.01
N ASP A 165 -1.83 19.72 26.32
CA ASP A 165 -1.10 20.72 27.10
C ASP A 165 0.32 20.98 26.58
N LEU A 166 1.09 19.91 26.28
CA LEU A 166 2.43 20.00 25.72
C LEU A 166 2.41 20.73 24.36
N VAL A 167 1.43 20.42 23.50
CA VAL A 167 1.28 21.09 22.21
C VAL A 167 0.86 22.55 22.41
N GLU A 168 0.04 22.85 23.40
CA GLU A 168 -0.35 24.22 23.69
C GLU A 168 0.79 25.05 24.27
N LYS A 169 1.53 24.53 25.22
CA LYS A 169 2.62 25.23 25.90
C LYS A 169 3.91 25.26 25.12
N GLY A 170 4.13 24.26 24.24
CA GLY A 170 5.38 24.09 23.50
C GLY A 170 6.54 23.65 24.40
N GLU A 171 6.25 22.90 25.44
CA GLU A 171 7.24 22.31 26.33
C GLU A 171 8.06 21.24 25.63
N GLY A 172 9.32 21.11 25.96
CA GLY A 172 10.23 20.12 25.32
C GLY A 172 10.71 20.50 23.90
N LEU A 173 10.27 21.62 23.34
CA LEU A 173 10.72 22.09 22.05
C LEU A 173 12.11 22.73 22.10
N THR A 174 12.92 22.50 21.07
CA THR A 174 14.18 23.22 20.85
C THR A 174 13.91 24.70 20.55
N ASP A 175 14.92 25.58 20.72
CA ASP A 175 14.76 27.01 20.46
C ASP A 175 14.34 27.31 19.00
N THR A 176 14.83 26.54 18.05
CA THR A 176 14.38 26.64 16.66
C THR A 176 12.91 26.26 16.50
N GLN A 177 12.47 25.16 17.13
CA GLN A 177 11.09 24.72 17.09
C GLN A 177 10.14 25.72 17.78
N LYS A 178 10.55 26.33 18.90
CA LYS A 178 9.79 27.39 19.59
C LYS A 178 9.51 28.61 18.70
N LYS A 179 10.47 28.99 17.83
CA LYS A 179 10.25 30.07 16.86
C LYS A 179 9.10 29.79 15.89
N TYR A 180 8.95 28.54 15.44
CA TYR A 180 7.87 28.14 14.54
C TYR A 180 6.57 27.84 15.30
N HIS A 181 6.65 27.26 16.51
CA HIS A 181 5.52 26.89 17.33
C HIS A 181 4.51 28.02 17.53
N LYS A 182 4.96 29.25 17.80
CA LYS A 182 4.04 30.40 17.97
C LYS A 182 3.15 30.69 16.74
N TYR A 183 3.57 30.24 15.53
CA TYR A 183 2.78 30.38 14.32
C TYR A 183 1.93 29.13 14.02
N THR A 184 2.39 27.95 14.42
CA THR A 184 1.74 26.66 14.10
C THR A 184 0.86 26.13 15.24
N LYS A 185 1.06 26.58 16.47
CA LYS A 185 0.38 26.13 17.68
C LYS A 185 -1.13 25.93 17.51
N ARG A 186 -1.85 26.97 17.01
CA ARG A 186 -3.31 26.90 16.87
C ARG A 186 -3.74 25.83 15.87
N ARG A 187 -3.00 25.70 14.77
CA ARG A 187 -3.23 24.66 13.75
C ARG A 187 -2.99 23.27 14.32
N ASP A 188 -1.86 23.09 14.99
CA ASP A 188 -1.43 21.80 15.51
C ASP A 188 -2.37 21.32 16.62
N LEU A 189 -2.79 22.25 17.51
CA LEU A 189 -3.80 21.97 18.55
C LEU A 189 -5.15 21.59 17.92
N ALA A 190 -5.63 22.36 16.95
CA ALA A 190 -6.90 22.09 16.27
C ALA A 190 -6.90 20.73 15.57
N LEU A 191 -5.79 20.36 14.89
CA LEU A 191 -5.66 19.06 14.25
C LEU A 191 -5.70 17.90 15.26
N LEU A 192 -4.95 18.01 16.37
CA LEU A 192 -4.95 16.99 17.41
C LEU A 192 -6.30 16.86 18.09
N THR A 193 -6.94 17.97 18.42
CA THR A 193 -8.29 17.96 19.02
C THR A 193 -9.29 17.31 18.07
N LEU A 194 -9.21 17.61 16.77
CA LEU A 194 -10.07 16.98 15.77
C LEU A 194 -9.84 15.46 15.69
N PHE A 195 -8.58 15.00 15.66
CA PHE A 195 -8.26 13.57 15.60
C PHE A 195 -8.72 12.84 16.86
N LEU A 196 -8.44 13.40 18.03
CA LEU A 196 -8.78 12.78 19.32
C LEU A 196 -10.29 12.79 19.57
N GLY A 197 -10.99 13.87 19.21
CA GLY A 197 -12.43 14.01 19.42
C GLY A 197 -13.30 13.25 18.43
N THR A 198 -12.82 13.03 17.20
CA THR A 198 -13.64 12.41 16.15
C THR A 198 -13.14 11.05 15.67
N GLY A 199 -11.88 10.71 15.90
CA GLY A 199 -11.24 9.51 15.35
C GLY A 199 -11.08 9.54 13.82
N ILE A 200 -11.19 10.70 13.20
CA ILE A 200 -11.07 10.88 11.74
C ILE A 200 -9.66 10.46 11.25
N ARG A 201 -9.59 9.80 10.10
CA ARG A 201 -8.29 9.43 9.51
C ARG A 201 -7.59 10.63 8.89
N ILE A 202 -6.25 10.62 8.88
CA ILE A 202 -5.45 11.70 8.26
C ILE A 202 -5.90 11.99 6.82
N SER A 203 -6.20 10.96 6.02
CA SER A 203 -6.66 11.12 4.64
C SER A 203 -8.03 11.78 4.53
N GLU A 204 -8.90 11.56 5.49
CA GLU A 204 -10.23 12.18 5.58
C GLU A 204 -10.08 13.65 6.02
N CYS A 205 -9.25 13.89 7.04
CA CYS A 205 -8.94 15.25 7.52
C CYS A 205 -8.36 16.14 6.40
N VAL A 206 -7.40 15.63 5.62
CA VAL A 206 -6.82 16.37 4.47
C VAL A 206 -7.86 16.65 3.38
N GLY A 207 -8.91 15.84 3.30
CA GLY A 207 -10.02 16.02 2.34
C GLY A 207 -11.10 17.01 2.78
N LEU A 208 -11.08 17.49 4.03
CA LEU A 208 -12.08 18.42 4.56
C LEU A 208 -12.03 19.78 3.86
N ASN A 209 -13.21 20.35 3.65
CA ASN A 209 -13.41 21.70 3.20
C ASN A 209 -14.08 22.54 4.31
N ILE A 210 -14.02 23.84 4.23
CA ILE A 210 -14.65 24.74 5.21
C ILE A 210 -16.17 24.47 5.31
N THR A 211 -16.79 24.05 4.21
CA THR A 211 -18.21 23.71 4.15
C THR A 211 -18.61 22.44 4.90
N ASP A 212 -17.63 21.62 5.29
CA ASP A 212 -17.86 20.39 6.05
C ASP A 212 -17.95 20.66 7.56
N PHE A 213 -17.76 21.90 7.98
CA PHE A 213 -17.87 22.35 9.37
C PHE A 213 -19.13 23.18 9.61
N ASP A 214 -19.88 22.84 10.63
CA ASP A 214 -20.93 23.70 11.18
C ASP A 214 -20.35 24.56 12.31
N PHE A 215 -20.15 25.85 12.04
CA PHE A 215 -19.63 26.81 13.03
C PHE A 215 -20.73 27.45 13.87
N LYS A 216 -21.99 27.03 13.71
CA LYS A 216 -23.13 27.59 14.45
C LYS A 216 -23.62 26.66 15.56
N ALA A 217 -23.07 25.44 15.65
CA ALA A 217 -23.38 24.46 16.68
C ALA A 217 -22.65 24.75 17.98
#